data_295598256216359577cf3e62f8b89b9d
#
_entry.id   295598256216359577cf3e62f8b89b9d
#
_cell.length_a   1.000
_cell.length_b   1.000
_cell.length_c   1.000
_cell.angle_alpha   90.00
_cell.angle_beta   90.00
_cell.angle_gamma   90.00
#
_symmetry.space_group_name_H-M   'P 1'
#
loop_
_entity.id
_entity.type
_entity.pdbx_description
1 polymer ?
#
loop_
_entity_poly.entity_id
_entity_poly.type
_entity_poly.pdbx_seq_one_letter_code
_entity_poly.pdbx_strand_id
1 'polypeptide(L)'
;MEEFGPDLIVAIVGGSPLDSAKAMWVFYEYPEKTFDDINDPFTMPQLRKKAIFAAIPSTSGTASEVTAFSVITDYAKGIKYPLADFNITPDVAIVDPVLAETMPKSLTAYTGMDALTHAIEAYVSTLHTPFTDPLAIKAIQMVFEYLPASYDGDKEAREQM
;
A
#
# COMPACT_ATOMS: atom_id res chain seq x y z
N MET A 1 -11.28 -18.98 -0.60
CA MET A 1 -9.96 -19.22 0.06
C MET A 1 -10.04 -20.41 1.02
N GLU A 2 -11.07 -20.56 1.85
CA GLU A 2 -11.16 -21.64 2.84
C GLU A 2 -11.09 -23.05 2.25
N GLU A 3 -11.81 -23.31 1.15
CA GLU A 3 -11.79 -24.63 0.47
C GLU A 3 -10.43 -24.99 -0.13
N PHE A 4 -9.68 -24.00 -0.59
CA PHE A 4 -8.36 -24.20 -1.19
C PHE A 4 -7.24 -24.30 -0.15
N GLY A 5 -7.36 -23.60 0.99
CA GLY A 5 -6.40 -23.60 2.09
C GLY A 5 -5.00 -23.12 1.70
N PRO A 6 -4.84 -21.91 1.09
CA PRO A 6 -3.53 -21.41 0.66
C PRO A 6 -2.62 -21.16 1.84
N ASP A 7 -1.34 -21.46 1.69
CA ASP A 7 -0.25 -21.08 2.61
C ASP A 7 0.52 -19.84 2.14
N LEU A 8 0.24 -19.39 0.90
CA LEU A 8 0.76 -18.16 0.30
C LEU A 8 -0.37 -17.42 -0.42
N ILE A 9 -0.53 -16.15 -0.12
CA ILE A 9 -1.41 -15.22 -0.84
C ILE A 9 -0.54 -14.28 -1.65
N VAL A 10 -0.75 -14.21 -2.96
CA VAL A 10 -0.04 -13.28 -3.86
C VAL A 10 -1.04 -12.29 -4.41
N ALA A 11 -0.79 -11.00 -4.21
CA ALA A 11 -1.60 -9.91 -4.76
C ALA A 11 -0.78 -9.11 -5.79
N ILE A 12 -1.18 -9.19 -7.07
CA ILE A 12 -0.54 -8.45 -8.19
C ILE A 12 -1.54 -7.42 -8.68
N VAL A 13 -1.55 -6.23 -8.09
CA VAL A 13 -2.62 -5.24 -8.28
C VAL A 13 -2.17 -3.83 -7.89
N GLY A 14 -3.00 -2.81 -8.18
CA GLY A 14 -2.81 -1.45 -7.68
C GLY A 14 -3.17 -1.30 -6.19
N GLY A 15 -3.00 -0.09 -5.64
CA GLY A 15 -3.11 0.19 -4.20
C GLY A 15 -4.42 -0.26 -3.55
N SER A 16 -5.58 0.23 -4.01
CA SER A 16 -6.88 -0.11 -3.37
C SER A 16 -7.23 -1.61 -3.43
N PRO A 17 -7.03 -2.35 -4.55
CA PRO A 17 -7.17 -3.80 -4.54
C PRO A 17 -6.15 -4.51 -3.65
N LEU A 18 -4.94 -3.96 -3.47
CA LEU A 18 -3.95 -4.50 -2.56
C LEU A 18 -4.39 -4.37 -1.11
N ASP A 19 -4.97 -3.22 -0.75
CA ASP A 19 -5.59 -3.00 0.55
C ASP A 19 -6.74 -3.99 0.80
N SER A 20 -7.58 -4.21 -0.21
CA SER A 20 -8.64 -5.23 -0.13
C SER A 20 -8.06 -6.64 0.10
N ALA A 21 -6.96 -6.98 -0.58
CA ALA A 21 -6.30 -8.27 -0.40
C ALA A 21 -5.73 -8.45 1.02
N LYS A 22 -5.17 -7.38 1.62
CA LYS A 22 -4.75 -7.38 3.02
C LYS A 22 -5.92 -7.66 3.97
N ALA A 23 -7.06 -6.98 3.78
CA ALA A 23 -8.26 -7.22 4.59
C ALA A 23 -8.79 -8.66 4.39
N MET A 24 -8.79 -9.18 3.15
CA MET A 24 -9.16 -10.56 2.86
C MET A 24 -8.24 -11.56 3.55
N TRP A 25 -6.95 -11.28 3.67
CA TRP A 25 -6.00 -12.11 4.42
C TRP A 25 -6.40 -12.21 5.89
N VAL A 26 -6.78 -11.11 6.53
CA VAL A 26 -7.25 -11.11 7.93
C VAL A 26 -8.46 -12.05 8.08
N PHE A 27 -9.48 -11.91 7.23
CA PHE A 27 -10.69 -12.75 7.28
C PHE A 27 -10.46 -14.20 6.86
N TYR A 28 -9.44 -14.47 6.05
CA TYR A 28 -9.02 -15.85 5.76
C TYR A 28 -8.43 -16.54 7.00
N GLU A 29 -7.60 -15.83 7.76
CA GLU A 29 -7.01 -16.38 8.98
C GLU A 29 -8.01 -16.46 10.11
N TYR A 30 -8.96 -15.52 10.19
CA TYR A 30 -9.94 -15.37 11.25
C TYR A 30 -11.35 -15.14 10.69
N PRO A 31 -11.98 -16.20 10.15
CA PRO A 31 -13.27 -16.08 9.49
C PRO A 31 -14.42 -15.71 10.45
N GLU A 32 -14.21 -15.86 11.76
CA GLU A 32 -15.17 -15.46 12.79
C GLU A 32 -15.15 -13.95 13.07
N LYS A 33 -14.13 -13.22 12.62
CA LYS A 33 -14.02 -11.78 12.81
C LYS A 33 -14.92 -11.02 11.85
N THR A 34 -15.40 -9.87 12.32
CA THR A 34 -16.12 -8.89 11.52
C THR A 34 -15.25 -7.66 11.26
N PHE A 35 -15.72 -6.77 10.39
CA PHE A 35 -15.04 -5.52 10.14
C PHE A 35 -14.93 -4.65 11.41
N ASP A 36 -15.96 -4.67 12.25
CA ASP A 36 -16.00 -3.91 13.51
C ASP A 36 -14.98 -4.41 14.54
N ASP A 37 -14.52 -5.67 14.43
CA ASP A 37 -13.48 -6.23 15.30
C ASP A 37 -12.06 -5.81 14.94
N ILE A 38 -11.85 -5.22 13.76
CA ILE A 38 -10.51 -4.92 13.19
C ILE A 38 -10.34 -3.47 12.74
N ASN A 39 -11.37 -2.63 12.85
CA ASN A 39 -11.32 -1.25 12.39
C ASN A 39 -10.63 -0.28 13.38
N ASP A 40 -10.50 -0.67 14.64
CA ASP A 40 -9.73 0.09 15.61
C ASP A 40 -8.22 -0.13 15.39
N PRO A 41 -7.39 0.93 15.44
CA PRO A 41 -5.96 0.80 15.23
C PRO A 41 -5.29 -0.16 16.22
N PHE A 42 -4.42 -1.03 15.73
CA PHE A 42 -3.62 -1.97 16.51
C PHE A 42 -4.43 -3.00 17.31
N THR A 43 -5.61 -3.38 16.80
CA THR A 43 -6.47 -4.41 17.40
C THR A 43 -6.51 -5.71 16.61
N MET A 44 -5.80 -5.79 15.50
CA MET A 44 -5.79 -6.99 14.66
C MET A 44 -5.10 -8.15 15.36
N PRO A 45 -5.62 -9.35 15.18
CA PRO A 45 -4.97 -10.55 15.67
C PRO A 45 -3.66 -10.83 14.90
N GLN A 46 -2.79 -11.62 15.51
CA GLN A 46 -1.53 -12.03 14.87
C GLN A 46 -1.82 -12.89 13.64
N LEU A 47 -1.40 -12.43 12.47
CA LEU A 47 -1.49 -13.14 11.19
C LEU A 47 -0.32 -14.14 11.02
N ARG A 48 -0.25 -14.79 9.87
CA ARG A 48 0.77 -15.79 9.47
C ARG A 48 0.60 -17.15 10.15
N LYS A 49 -0.64 -17.48 10.55
CA LYS A 49 -0.99 -18.80 11.05
C LYS A 49 -1.34 -19.78 9.94
N LYS A 50 -1.98 -19.27 8.88
CA LYS A 50 -2.40 -20.05 7.73
C LYS A 50 -1.58 -19.72 6.49
N ALA A 51 -1.30 -18.43 6.25
CA ALA A 51 -0.63 -17.99 5.03
C ALA A 51 0.30 -16.79 5.29
N ILE A 52 1.36 -16.68 4.48
CA ILE A 52 2.15 -15.48 4.30
C ILE A 52 1.60 -14.66 3.13
N PHE A 53 1.94 -13.36 3.07
CA PHE A 53 1.41 -12.44 2.07
C PHE A 53 2.53 -11.82 1.24
N ALA A 54 2.46 -11.99 -0.09
CA ALA A 54 3.33 -11.36 -1.06
C ALA A 54 2.56 -10.30 -1.86
N ALA A 55 3.08 -9.08 -1.87
CA ALA A 55 2.50 -7.94 -2.56
C ALA A 55 3.35 -7.53 -3.76
N ILE A 56 2.72 -7.36 -4.92
CA ILE A 56 3.36 -6.96 -6.18
C ILE A 56 2.54 -5.78 -6.73
N PRO A 57 2.96 -4.52 -6.50
CA PRO A 57 2.19 -3.37 -6.94
C PRO A 57 2.26 -3.18 -8.46
N SER A 58 1.14 -2.82 -9.07
CA SER A 58 1.05 -2.39 -10.47
C SER A 58 0.83 -0.87 -10.60
N THR A 59 0.95 -0.14 -9.49
CA THR A 59 0.92 1.32 -9.43
C THR A 59 2.03 1.81 -8.52
N SER A 60 2.62 2.96 -8.83
CA SER A 60 3.57 3.65 -7.96
C SER A 60 2.88 4.80 -7.22
N GLY A 61 3.06 4.90 -5.90
CA GLY A 61 2.54 6.01 -5.10
C GLY A 61 2.02 5.64 -3.72
N THR A 62 1.06 4.70 -3.62
CA THR A 62 0.40 4.35 -2.35
C THR A 62 1.30 3.61 -1.37
N ALA A 63 2.33 2.91 -1.88
CA ALA A 63 3.23 2.06 -1.11
C ALA A 63 2.50 0.98 -0.27
N SER A 64 1.31 0.54 -0.70
CA SER A 64 0.51 -0.46 0.03
C SER A 64 1.27 -1.79 0.23
N GLU A 65 2.24 -2.09 -0.64
CA GLU A 65 3.08 -3.29 -0.57
C GLU A 65 4.05 -3.31 0.62
N VAL A 66 4.32 -2.16 1.25
CA VAL A 66 5.24 -2.03 2.39
C VAL A 66 4.62 -1.37 3.62
N THR A 67 3.34 -1.03 3.57
CA THR A 67 2.67 -0.30 4.66
C THR A 67 1.90 -1.20 5.61
N ALA A 68 1.79 -0.75 6.85
CA ALA A 68 0.95 -1.33 7.91
C ALA A 68 -0.51 -0.82 7.85
N PHE A 69 -0.96 -0.38 6.67
CA PHE A 69 -2.29 0.19 6.45
C PHE A 69 -3.05 -0.54 5.35
N SER A 70 -4.38 -0.56 5.47
CA SER A 70 -5.32 -0.98 4.44
C SER A 70 -6.55 -0.07 4.51
N VAL A 71 -6.79 0.70 3.45
CA VAL A 71 -7.90 1.65 3.43
C VAL A 71 -9.09 1.05 2.70
N ILE A 72 -10.14 0.73 3.48
CA ILE A 72 -11.36 0.12 2.96
C ILE A 72 -12.49 1.15 2.92
N THR A 73 -13.19 1.24 1.79
CA THR A 73 -14.35 2.11 1.63
C THR A 73 -15.63 1.35 1.89
N ASP A 74 -16.38 1.75 2.91
CA ASP A 74 -17.77 1.34 3.10
C ASP A 74 -18.67 2.25 2.22
N TYR A 75 -19.06 1.73 1.07
CA TYR A 75 -19.88 2.47 0.13
C TYR A 75 -21.32 2.71 0.65
N ALA A 76 -21.81 1.87 1.56
CA ALA A 76 -23.15 2.05 2.12
C ALA A 76 -23.19 3.26 3.08
N LYS A 77 -22.11 3.49 3.81
CA LYS A 77 -21.97 4.61 4.74
C LYS A 77 -21.23 5.81 4.14
N GLY A 78 -20.54 5.64 2.99
CA GLY A 78 -19.69 6.66 2.39
C GLY A 78 -18.46 7.01 3.24
N ILE A 79 -17.94 6.06 4.03
CA ILE A 79 -16.84 6.27 4.95
C ILE A 79 -15.63 5.42 4.52
N LYS A 80 -14.43 5.99 4.63
CA LYS A 80 -13.16 5.27 4.49
C LYS A 80 -12.64 4.88 5.88
N TYR A 81 -12.38 3.60 6.08
CA TYR A 81 -11.79 3.07 7.28
C TYR A 81 -10.31 2.74 7.05
N PRO A 82 -9.39 3.46 7.68
CA PRO A 82 -7.98 3.10 7.65
C PRO A 82 -7.72 1.98 8.67
N LEU A 83 -7.68 0.74 8.20
CA LEU A 83 -7.20 -0.37 9.03
C LEU A 83 -5.70 -0.18 9.25
N ALA A 84 -5.27 -0.08 10.50
CA ALA A 84 -3.89 0.20 10.86
C ALA A 84 -3.37 -0.84 11.84
N ASP A 85 -2.45 -1.70 11.40
CA ASP A 85 -1.80 -2.68 12.26
C ASP A 85 -0.52 -3.21 11.59
N PHE A 86 0.56 -3.39 12.35
CA PHE A 86 1.80 -3.96 11.83
C PHE A 86 1.64 -5.39 11.30
N ASN A 87 0.64 -6.13 11.79
CA ASN A 87 0.36 -7.49 11.34
C ASN A 87 -0.03 -7.58 9.86
N ILE A 88 -0.63 -6.53 9.27
CA ILE A 88 -1.03 -6.51 7.84
C ILE A 88 0.06 -6.02 6.90
N THR A 89 1.25 -5.70 7.40
CA THR A 89 2.40 -5.43 6.51
C THR A 89 2.73 -6.70 5.74
N PRO A 90 2.85 -6.66 4.40
CA PRO A 90 3.23 -7.82 3.60
C PRO A 90 4.57 -8.44 4.03
N ASP A 91 4.69 -9.75 3.91
CA ASP A 91 5.94 -10.47 4.21
C ASP A 91 6.97 -10.28 3.10
N VAL A 92 6.50 -10.16 1.87
CA VAL A 92 7.31 -9.95 0.67
C VAL A 92 6.69 -8.83 -0.16
N ALA A 93 7.50 -7.85 -0.54
CA ALA A 93 7.15 -6.86 -1.55
C ALA A 93 8.05 -7.06 -2.77
N ILE A 94 7.45 -7.26 -3.94
CA ILE A 94 8.17 -7.34 -5.22
C ILE A 94 7.80 -6.11 -6.03
N VAL A 95 8.73 -5.16 -6.10
CA VAL A 95 8.55 -3.91 -6.83
C VAL A 95 9.22 -4.06 -8.21
N ASP A 96 8.39 -4.26 -9.23
CA ASP A 96 8.82 -4.35 -10.62
C ASP A 96 8.27 -3.14 -11.40
N PRO A 97 9.11 -2.17 -11.82
CA PRO A 97 8.66 -0.97 -12.50
C PRO A 97 7.96 -1.25 -13.83
N VAL A 98 8.21 -2.39 -14.47
CA VAL A 98 7.54 -2.82 -15.70
C VAL A 98 6.02 -2.89 -15.51
N LEU A 99 5.55 -3.28 -14.33
CA LEU A 99 4.11 -3.37 -14.04
C LEU A 99 3.43 -2.01 -13.96
N ALA A 100 4.18 -0.94 -13.69
CA ALA A 100 3.68 0.43 -13.65
C ALA A 100 3.91 1.20 -14.97
N GLU A 101 4.64 0.64 -15.94
CA GLU A 101 4.99 1.31 -17.19
C GLU A 101 3.78 1.81 -18.00
N THR A 102 2.67 1.08 -17.93
CA THR A 102 1.46 1.35 -18.71
C THR A 102 0.42 2.19 -17.96
N MET A 103 0.76 2.73 -16.79
CA MET A 103 -0.17 3.58 -16.04
C MET A 103 -0.66 4.76 -16.89
N PRO A 104 -2.00 5.03 -16.91
CA PRO A 104 -2.54 6.23 -17.55
C PRO A 104 -1.97 7.51 -16.92
N LYS A 105 -1.82 8.56 -17.72
CA LYS A 105 -1.29 9.86 -17.27
C LYS A 105 -2.00 10.40 -16.01
N SER A 106 -3.33 10.32 -15.97
CA SER A 106 -4.12 10.77 -14.83
C SER A 106 -3.79 9.98 -13.56
N LEU A 107 -3.64 8.66 -13.68
CA LEU A 107 -3.27 7.82 -12.53
C LEU A 107 -1.84 8.13 -12.07
N THR A 108 -0.88 8.28 -12.99
CA THR A 108 0.50 8.68 -12.68
C THR A 108 0.52 10.00 -11.89
N ALA A 109 -0.27 11.00 -12.31
CA ALA A 109 -0.36 12.27 -11.61
C ALA A 109 -0.93 12.10 -10.19
N TYR A 110 -2.05 11.38 -10.05
CA TYR A 110 -2.71 11.22 -8.74
C TYR A 110 -1.83 10.45 -7.76
N THR A 111 -1.28 9.32 -8.19
CA THR A 111 -0.44 8.49 -7.31
C THR A 111 0.92 9.13 -7.02
N GLY A 112 1.49 9.88 -7.97
CA GLY A 112 2.70 10.64 -7.74
C GLY A 112 2.51 11.80 -6.74
N MET A 113 1.37 12.49 -6.81
CA MET A 113 1.01 13.50 -5.81
C MET A 113 0.68 12.88 -4.44
N ASP A 114 0.10 11.69 -4.42
CA ASP A 114 -0.11 10.90 -3.21
C ASP A 114 1.22 10.54 -2.54
N ALA A 115 2.20 10.05 -3.32
CA ALA A 115 3.56 9.80 -2.83
C ALA A 115 4.22 11.05 -2.25
N LEU A 116 4.05 12.21 -2.90
CA LEU A 116 4.55 13.49 -2.38
C LEU A 116 3.92 13.85 -1.05
N THR A 117 2.60 13.67 -0.94
CA THR A 117 1.84 13.95 0.29
C THR A 117 2.33 13.06 1.42
N HIS A 118 2.46 11.75 1.19
CA HIS A 118 2.99 10.80 2.17
C HIS A 118 4.40 11.18 2.65
N ALA A 119 5.27 11.59 1.72
CA ALA A 119 6.63 11.99 2.07
C ALA A 119 6.67 13.28 2.92
N ILE A 120 5.83 14.27 2.60
CA ILE A 120 5.70 15.50 3.40
C ILE A 120 5.12 15.17 4.77
N GLU A 121 4.04 14.36 4.84
CA GLU A 121 3.43 13.96 6.10
C GLU A 121 4.39 13.19 6.99
N ALA A 122 5.20 12.29 6.42
CA ALA A 122 6.24 11.57 7.15
C ALA A 122 7.26 12.52 7.77
N TYR A 123 7.68 13.55 7.02
CA TYR A 123 8.66 14.52 7.49
C TYR A 123 8.13 15.43 8.62
N VAL A 124 6.85 15.83 8.55
CA VAL A 124 6.23 16.70 9.57
C VAL A 124 5.52 15.91 10.68
N SER A 125 5.57 14.59 10.64
CA SER A 125 4.94 13.70 11.63
C SER A 125 5.52 13.92 13.02
N THR A 126 4.69 13.82 14.04
CA THR A 126 5.15 13.76 15.45
C THR A 126 5.93 12.47 15.78
N LEU A 127 5.88 11.47 14.90
CA LEU A 127 6.60 10.20 14.99
C LEU A 127 7.87 10.18 14.12
N HIS A 128 8.26 11.32 13.53
CA HIS A 128 9.46 11.43 12.72
C HIS A 128 10.73 11.09 13.51
N THR A 129 11.75 10.61 12.84
CA THR A 129 13.02 10.23 13.46
C THR A 129 14.18 10.61 12.55
N PRO A 130 15.42 10.67 13.06
CA PRO A 130 16.62 10.86 12.22
C PRO A 130 16.81 9.79 11.14
N PHE A 131 16.12 8.64 11.25
CA PHE A 131 16.14 7.58 10.23
C PHE A 131 15.09 7.80 9.14
N THR A 132 13.92 8.32 9.49
CA THR A 132 12.81 8.54 8.55
C THR A 132 12.95 9.84 7.77
N ASP A 133 13.48 10.89 8.39
CA ASP A 133 13.60 12.22 7.78
C ASP A 133 14.41 12.23 6.47
N PRO A 134 15.59 11.61 6.38
CA PRO A 134 16.34 11.55 5.12
C PRO A 134 15.61 10.82 4.00
N LEU A 135 14.83 9.78 4.33
CA LEU A 135 14.03 9.04 3.36
C LEU A 135 12.87 9.90 2.84
N ALA A 136 12.18 10.60 3.73
CA ALA A 136 11.11 11.51 3.37
C ALA A 136 11.61 12.66 2.46
N ILE A 137 12.73 13.29 2.82
CA ILE A 137 13.35 14.35 2.02
C ILE A 137 13.77 13.81 0.64
N LYS A 138 14.38 12.62 0.59
CA LYS A 138 14.81 12.01 -0.67
C LYS A 138 13.59 11.70 -1.56
N ALA A 139 12.51 11.17 -1.00
CA ALA A 139 11.27 10.91 -1.74
C ALA A 139 10.67 12.20 -2.32
N ILE A 140 10.60 13.29 -1.52
CA ILE A 140 10.15 14.60 -2.01
C ILE A 140 11.00 15.07 -3.21
N GLN A 141 12.33 14.98 -3.12
CA GLN A 141 13.23 15.38 -4.19
C GLN A 141 12.98 14.54 -5.46
N MET A 142 12.85 13.21 -5.32
CA MET A 142 12.61 12.31 -6.45
C MET A 142 11.28 12.61 -7.12
N VAL A 143 10.21 12.84 -6.38
CA VAL A 143 8.90 13.17 -6.97
C VAL A 143 8.99 14.47 -7.77
N PHE A 144 9.62 15.53 -7.24
CA PHE A 144 9.80 16.77 -8.01
C PHE A 144 10.67 16.60 -9.25
N GLU A 145 11.66 15.72 -9.19
CA GLU A 145 12.58 15.47 -10.30
C GLU A 145 11.92 14.63 -11.39
N TYR A 146 11.22 13.55 -11.03
CA TYR A 146 10.81 12.52 -12.00
C TYR A 146 9.32 12.55 -12.36
N LEU A 147 8.42 13.04 -11.51
CA LEU A 147 6.98 12.99 -11.78
C LEU A 147 6.57 13.67 -13.09
N PRO A 148 7.10 14.86 -13.48
CA PRO A 148 6.72 15.47 -14.75
C PRO A 148 7.06 14.59 -15.96
N ALA A 149 8.27 14.04 -16.02
CA ALA A 149 8.70 13.15 -17.11
C ALA A 149 7.94 11.80 -17.06
N SER A 150 7.72 11.26 -15.89
CA SER A 150 6.91 10.04 -15.68
C SER A 150 5.48 10.24 -16.20
N TYR A 151 4.87 11.39 -15.92
CA TYR A 151 3.56 11.76 -16.47
C TYR A 151 3.55 11.78 -17.99
N ASP A 152 4.63 12.26 -18.63
CA ASP A 152 4.76 12.29 -20.08
C ASP A 152 5.12 10.92 -20.70
N GLY A 153 5.37 9.92 -19.89
CA GLY A 153 5.56 8.54 -20.30
C GLY A 153 7.02 8.13 -20.45
N ASP A 154 7.94 8.93 -19.91
CA ASP A 154 9.35 8.56 -19.86
C ASP A 154 9.54 7.34 -18.97
N LYS A 155 10.18 6.29 -19.50
CA LYS A 155 10.31 4.99 -18.82
C LYS A 155 11.29 5.04 -17.65
N GLU A 156 12.41 5.74 -17.82
CA GLU A 156 13.42 5.88 -16.78
C GLU A 156 12.83 6.66 -15.57
N ALA A 157 12.10 7.74 -15.86
CA ALA A 157 11.40 8.48 -14.82
C ALA A 157 10.33 7.64 -14.12
N ARG A 158 9.63 6.74 -14.83
CA ARG A 158 8.66 5.81 -14.22
C ARG A 158 9.32 4.79 -13.31
N GLU A 159 10.52 4.33 -13.65
CA GLU A 159 11.30 3.43 -12.80
C GLU A 159 11.76 4.10 -11.50
N GLN A 160 12.00 5.42 -11.54
CA GLN A 160 12.43 6.18 -10.37
C GLN A 160 11.26 6.60 -9.45
N MET A 161 10.02 6.55 -9.96
CA MET A 161 8.80 6.88 -9.23
C MET A 161 8.22 5.69 -8.47
#